data_a347094a7cd69fb0299d41b6d1c2fde9
#
_entry.id   a347094a7cd69fb0299d41b6d1c2fde9
#
_cell.length_a   1.000
_cell.length_b   1.000
_cell.length_c   1.000
_cell.angle_alpha   90.00
_cell.angle_beta   90.00
_cell.angle_gamma   90.00
#
_symmetry.space_group_name_H-M   'P 1'
#
loop_
_entity.id
_entity.type
_entity.pdbx_description
1 polymer ?
#
loop_
_entity_poly.entity_id
_entity_poly.type
_entity_poly.pdbx_seq_one_letter_code
_entity_poly.pdbx_strand_id
1 'polypeptide(L)'
;PNSAFIIVGSGEEEEEGKAFAKENGLELVVTGWTDEPYSYLKVFDVAMLLSRWEGFGLAVVEYMAAEKNVVATKIDAIPTLVDDSVDGLLVEMDNPKDAAEKVLWLYRHPKEAAEMKSKALKKVIENYDISRVVDQHIEMFEELTEGK
;
A
#
# COMPACT_ATOMS: atom_id res chain seq x y z
N PRO A 1 -9.07 -16.94 10.78
CA PRO A 1 -9.59 -15.69 11.39
C PRO A 1 -10.77 -15.20 10.57
N ASN A 2 -11.75 -14.56 11.21
CA ASN A 2 -12.78 -13.85 10.50
C ASN A 2 -12.12 -12.64 9.86
N SER A 3 -12.15 -12.58 8.53
CA SER A 3 -11.58 -11.48 7.74
C SER A 3 -12.63 -10.98 6.78
N ALA A 4 -12.71 -9.67 6.60
CA ALA A 4 -13.47 -9.02 5.57
C ALA A 4 -12.52 -8.36 4.57
N PHE A 5 -12.89 -8.36 3.31
CA PHE A 5 -12.12 -7.76 2.24
C PHE A 5 -12.86 -6.52 1.73
N ILE A 6 -12.12 -5.44 1.53
CA ILE A 6 -12.67 -4.22 0.96
C ILE A 6 -11.78 -3.85 -0.24
N ILE A 7 -12.38 -3.78 -1.41
CA ILE A 7 -11.75 -3.25 -2.62
C ILE A 7 -12.26 -1.83 -2.82
N VAL A 8 -11.36 -0.87 -2.78
CA VAL A 8 -11.69 0.54 -3.00
C VAL A 8 -11.40 0.88 -4.45
N GLY A 9 -12.44 1.09 -5.22
CA GLY A 9 -12.37 1.31 -6.65
C GLY A 9 -13.31 0.40 -7.44
N SER A 10 -13.21 0.45 -8.75
CA SER A 10 -13.95 -0.39 -9.68
C SER A 10 -13.02 -0.92 -10.77
N GLY A 11 -13.39 -1.99 -11.42
CA GLY A 11 -12.62 -2.59 -12.51
C GLY A 11 -13.44 -3.61 -13.29
N GLU A 12 -12.88 -4.07 -14.40
CA GLU A 12 -13.55 -5.03 -15.29
C GLU A 12 -13.79 -6.39 -14.62
N GLU A 13 -12.93 -6.77 -13.66
CA GLU A 13 -13.01 -8.03 -12.94
C GLU A 13 -13.89 -7.97 -11.66
N GLU A 14 -14.63 -6.87 -11.43
CA GLU A 14 -15.44 -6.68 -10.23
C GLU A 14 -16.49 -7.78 -10.04
N GLU A 15 -17.24 -8.11 -11.08
CA GLU A 15 -18.30 -9.12 -11.01
C GLU A 15 -17.73 -10.53 -10.81
N GLU A 16 -16.58 -10.83 -11.40
CA GLU A 16 -15.87 -12.10 -11.18
C GLU A 16 -15.40 -12.21 -9.74
N GLY A 17 -14.81 -11.13 -9.19
CA GLY A 17 -14.38 -11.08 -7.80
C GLY A 17 -15.53 -11.26 -6.80
N LYS A 18 -16.68 -10.64 -7.06
CA LYS A 18 -17.90 -10.81 -6.24
C LYS A 18 -18.43 -12.25 -6.31
N ALA A 19 -18.45 -12.84 -7.51
CA ALA A 19 -18.89 -14.23 -7.69
C ALA A 19 -17.97 -15.19 -6.94
N PHE A 20 -16.65 -15.03 -7.08
CA PHE A 20 -15.65 -15.83 -6.36
C PHE A 20 -15.83 -15.72 -4.84
N ALA A 21 -15.99 -14.50 -4.32
CA ALA A 21 -16.18 -14.28 -2.88
C ALA A 21 -17.44 -14.99 -2.38
N LYS A 22 -18.55 -14.89 -3.11
CA LYS A 22 -19.81 -15.55 -2.77
C LYS A 22 -19.69 -17.07 -2.76
N GLU A 23 -19.07 -17.65 -3.78
CA GLU A 23 -18.88 -19.10 -3.90
C GLU A 23 -18.00 -19.67 -2.78
N ASN A 24 -17.04 -18.89 -2.29
CA ASN A 24 -16.11 -19.28 -1.25
C ASN A 24 -16.52 -18.80 0.16
N GLY A 25 -17.69 -18.19 0.30
CA GLY A 25 -18.19 -17.70 1.60
C GLY A 25 -17.32 -16.59 2.22
N LEU A 26 -16.69 -15.76 1.37
CA LEU A 26 -15.86 -14.63 1.80
C LEU A 26 -16.70 -13.37 1.92
N GLU A 27 -16.43 -12.58 2.95
CA GLU A 27 -17.02 -11.24 3.11
C GLU A 27 -16.22 -10.24 2.25
N LEU A 28 -16.80 -9.80 1.14
CA LEU A 28 -16.20 -8.85 0.21
C LEU A 28 -17.12 -7.65 0.01
N VAL A 29 -16.56 -6.47 0.17
CA VAL A 29 -17.18 -5.19 -0.19
C VAL A 29 -16.37 -4.56 -1.31
N VAL A 30 -17.03 -4.20 -2.41
CA VAL A 30 -16.43 -3.40 -3.49
C VAL A 30 -17.13 -2.04 -3.47
N THR A 31 -16.36 -0.96 -3.26
CA THR A 31 -16.96 0.38 -3.05
C THR A 31 -17.39 1.03 -4.36
N GLY A 32 -16.88 0.55 -5.49
CA GLY A 32 -16.91 1.31 -6.73
C GLY A 32 -15.98 2.52 -6.66
N TRP A 33 -16.11 3.41 -7.64
CA TRP A 33 -15.34 4.65 -7.68
C TRP A 33 -15.75 5.57 -6.52
N THR A 34 -14.77 6.24 -5.91
CA THR A 34 -14.99 7.16 -4.77
C THR A 34 -14.04 8.34 -4.82
N ASP A 35 -14.51 9.51 -4.44
CA ASP A 35 -13.70 10.73 -4.28
C ASP A 35 -12.92 10.75 -2.95
N GLU A 36 -13.27 9.84 -2.01
CA GLU A 36 -12.67 9.80 -0.68
C GLU A 36 -12.05 8.43 -0.34
N PRO A 37 -11.09 7.93 -1.14
CA PRO A 37 -10.47 6.62 -0.89
C PRO A 37 -9.80 6.52 0.48
N TYR A 38 -9.26 7.63 0.98
CA TYR A 38 -8.58 7.69 2.28
C TYR A 38 -9.49 7.41 3.48
N SER A 39 -10.80 7.65 3.33
CA SER A 39 -11.77 7.36 4.40
C SER A 39 -11.83 5.87 4.71
N TYR A 40 -11.59 5.01 3.72
CA TYR A 40 -11.56 3.56 3.89
C TYR A 40 -10.29 3.06 4.57
N LEU A 41 -9.17 3.78 4.46
CA LEU A 41 -7.93 3.40 5.14
C LEU A 41 -8.09 3.33 6.67
N LYS A 42 -9.04 4.10 7.22
CA LYS A 42 -9.30 4.11 8.68
C LYS A 42 -9.73 2.75 9.22
N VAL A 43 -10.42 1.95 8.40
CA VAL A 43 -10.96 0.64 8.81
C VAL A 43 -10.06 -0.54 8.42
N PHE A 44 -8.98 -0.31 7.69
CA PHE A 44 -8.06 -1.38 7.30
C PHE A 44 -7.10 -1.73 8.44
N ASP A 45 -6.92 -3.02 8.69
CA ASP A 45 -5.82 -3.54 9.50
C ASP A 45 -4.57 -3.75 8.63
N VAL A 46 -4.77 -4.21 7.40
CA VAL A 46 -3.73 -4.41 6.39
C VAL A 46 -4.20 -3.78 5.08
N ALA A 47 -3.36 -2.97 4.48
CA ALA A 47 -3.56 -2.40 3.15
C ALA A 47 -2.69 -3.17 2.14
N MET A 48 -3.29 -3.57 1.02
CA MET A 48 -2.64 -4.41 0.03
C MET A 48 -2.63 -3.74 -1.34
N LEU A 49 -1.48 -3.79 -2.02
CA LEU A 49 -1.33 -3.38 -3.42
C LEU A 49 -0.69 -4.54 -4.19
N LEU A 50 -1.50 -5.38 -4.81
CA LEU A 50 -1.05 -6.60 -5.49
C LEU A 50 -1.05 -6.41 -7.02
N SER A 51 -0.53 -5.29 -7.47
CA SER A 51 -0.46 -4.92 -8.88
C SER A 51 0.54 -5.80 -9.66
N ARG A 52 0.31 -5.93 -10.96
CA ARG A 52 1.23 -6.55 -11.92
C ARG A 52 2.18 -5.54 -12.56
N TRP A 53 1.88 -4.26 -12.46
CA TRP A 53 2.71 -3.14 -12.90
C TRP A 53 2.32 -1.87 -12.15
N GLU A 54 3.27 -1.01 -11.87
CA GLU A 54 3.08 0.25 -11.16
C GLU A 54 4.03 1.31 -11.69
N GLY A 55 3.54 2.53 -11.86
CA GLY A 55 4.41 3.66 -12.20
C GLY A 55 5.29 4.04 -11.01
N PHE A 56 4.66 4.46 -9.91
CA PHE A 56 5.33 4.85 -8.67
C PHE A 56 4.80 4.09 -7.45
N GLY A 57 3.48 3.89 -7.37
CA GLY A 57 2.84 3.25 -6.21
C GLY A 57 2.41 4.25 -5.13
N LEU A 58 1.80 5.38 -5.51
CA LEU A 58 1.31 6.39 -4.56
C LEU A 58 0.44 5.78 -3.46
N ALA A 59 -0.40 4.79 -3.80
CA ALA A 59 -1.24 4.11 -2.83
C ALA A 59 -0.42 3.49 -1.68
N VAL A 60 0.78 2.96 -1.95
CA VAL A 60 1.65 2.42 -0.90
C VAL A 60 2.11 3.53 0.05
N VAL A 61 2.51 4.69 -0.48
CA VAL A 61 2.90 5.84 0.34
C VAL A 61 1.73 6.32 1.20
N GLU A 62 0.52 6.34 0.64
CA GLU A 62 -0.71 6.69 1.34
C GLU A 62 -1.05 5.69 2.46
N TYR A 63 -0.85 4.39 2.22
CA TYR A 63 -1.04 3.36 3.24
C TYR A 63 -0.04 3.54 4.40
N MET A 64 1.22 3.80 4.08
CA MET A 64 2.26 4.06 5.08
C MET A 64 1.96 5.34 5.88
N ALA A 65 1.52 6.42 5.21
CA ALA A 65 1.10 7.68 5.84
C ALA A 65 -0.11 7.51 6.77
N ALA A 66 -1.02 6.59 6.42
CA ALA A 66 -2.19 6.25 7.22
C ALA A 66 -1.90 5.22 8.33
N GLU A 67 -0.63 4.92 8.60
CA GLU A 67 -0.18 3.94 9.59
C GLU A 67 -0.81 2.55 9.38
N LYS A 68 -0.88 2.09 8.14
CA LYS A 68 -1.35 0.74 7.81
C LYS A 68 -0.20 -0.22 7.64
N ASN A 69 -0.42 -1.48 7.99
CA ASN A 69 0.49 -2.54 7.58
C ASN A 69 0.36 -2.74 6.08
N VAL A 70 1.47 -2.67 5.39
CA VAL A 70 1.52 -2.74 3.92
C VAL A 70 1.96 -4.13 3.47
N VAL A 71 1.22 -4.69 2.52
CA VAL A 71 1.64 -5.86 1.73
C VAL A 71 1.55 -5.48 0.27
N ALA A 72 2.66 -5.48 -0.44
CA ALA A 72 2.70 -5.03 -1.84
C ALA A 72 3.52 -5.97 -2.73
N THR A 73 3.19 -6.01 -4.00
CA THR A 73 3.96 -6.79 -4.98
C THR A 73 5.33 -6.16 -5.21
N LYS A 74 6.37 -7.00 -5.24
CA LYS A 74 7.76 -6.60 -5.48
C LYS A 74 8.00 -6.34 -6.96
N ILE A 75 7.48 -5.23 -7.47
CA ILE A 75 7.58 -4.82 -8.87
C ILE A 75 7.95 -3.36 -9.01
N ASP A 76 8.52 -3.00 -10.15
CA ASP A 76 8.79 -1.62 -10.59
C ASP A 76 9.38 -0.75 -9.46
N ALA A 77 8.72 0.36 -9.11
CA ALA A 77 9.17 1.29 -8.07
C ALA A 77 8.87 0.82 -6.64
N ILE A 78 8.01 -0.17 -6.42
CA ILE A 78 7.59 -0.58 -5.07
C ILE A 78 8.76 -0.94 -4.14
N PRO A 79 9.81 -1.67 -4.59
CA PRO A 79 10.98 -1.94 -3.74
C PRO A 79 11.81 -0.71 -3.34
N THR A 80 11.57 0.45 -3.96
CA THR A 80 12.19 1.72 -3.54
C THR A 80 11.37 2.42 -2.45
N LEU A 81 10.09 2.11 -2.36
CA LEU A 81 9.17 2.65 -1.37
C LEU A 81 9.14 1.82 -0.09
N VAL A 82 9.18 0.49 -0.23
CA VAL A 82 9.06 -0.47 0.88
C VAL A 82 10.35 -1.24 1.05
N ASP A 83 10.95 -1.13 2.24
CA ASP A 83 12.03 -2.00 2.67
C ASP A 83 11.41 -3.26 3.27
N ASP A 84 11.53 -4.38 2.54
CA ASP A 84 10.88 -5.64 2.93
C ASP A 84 11.25 -6.07 4.35
N SER A 85 10.23 -6.45 5.10
CA SER A 85 10.31 -6.88 6.50
C SER A 85 10.79 -5.79 7.48
N VAL A 86 10.90 -4.53 7.04
CA VAL A 86 11.30 -3.38 7.87
C VAL A 86 10.15 -2.40 8.07
N ASP A 87 9.55 -1.93 6.97
CA ASP A 87 8.46 -0.95 6.95
C ASP A 87 7.24 -1.41 6.14
N GLY A 88 7.28 -2.62 5.61
CA GLY A 88 6.20 -3.32 4.94
C GLY A 88 6.64 -4.72 4.53
N LEU A 89 5.77 -5.45 3.85
CA LEU A 89 6.05 -6.80 3.37
C LEU A 89 5.89 -6.83 1.85
N LEU A 90 6.92 -7.33 1.18
CA LEU A 90 6.90 -7.53 -0.27
C LEU A 90 6.57 -8.98 -0.60
N VAL A 91 5.80 -9.17 -1.66
CA VAL A 91 5.39 -10.47 -2.18
C VAL A 91 5.75 -10.59 -3.67
N GLU A 92 5.99 -11.79 -4.12
CA GLU A 92 6.23 -12.04 -5.54
C GLU A 92 4.93 -11.86 -6.35
N MET A 93 5.07 -11.37 -7.57
CA MET A 93 3.94 -11.17 -8.49
C MET A 93 3.21 -12.51 -8.74
N ASP A 94 1.87 -12.42 -8.85
CA ASP A 94 0.99 -13.58 -9.09
C ASP A 94 1.15 -14.72 -8.07
N ASN A 95 1.56 -14.39 -6.84
CA ASN A 95 1.71 -15.36 -5.75
C ASN A 95 0.72 -15.10 -4.61
N PRO A 96 -0.56 -15.48 -4.76
CA PRO A 96 -1.58 -15.25 -3.73
C PRO A 96 -1.30 -16.01 -2.43
N LYS A 97 -0.56 -17.12 -2.49
CA LYS A 97 -0.17 -17.88 -1.31
C LYS A 97 0.80 -17.08 -0.44
N ASP A 98 1.83 -16.49 -1.04
CA ASP A 98 2.79 -15.64 -0.34
C ASP A 98 2.08 -14.43 0.29
N ALA A 99 1.19 -13.77 -0.47
CA ALA A 99 0.39 -12.66 0.04
C ALA A 99 -0.44 -13.08 1.28
N ALA A 100 -1.10 -14.22 1.23
CA ALA A 100 -1.86 -14.74 2.37
C ALA A 100 -0.96 -15.07 3.57
N GLU A 101 0.22 -15.65 3.34
CA GLU A 101 1.20 -15.95 4.39
C GLU A 101 1.71 -14.69 5.07
N LYS A 102 1.99 -13.62 4.31
CA LYS A 102 2.41 -12.30 4.83
C LYS A 102 1.30 -11.66 5.69
N VAL A 103 0.05 -11.66 5.22
CA VAL A 103 -1.09 -11.16 6.02
C VAL A 103 -1.26 -11.96 7.32
N LEU A 104 -1.17 -13.29 7.26
CA LEU A 104 -1.24 -14.14 8.45
C LEU A 104 -0.07 -13.92 9.39
N TRP A 105 1.11 -13.61 8.87
CA TRP A 105 2.26 -13.27 9.68
C TRP A 105 2.01 -11.97 10.46
N LEU A 106 1.54 -10.91 9.83
CA LEU A 106 1.16 -9.66 10.49
C LEU A 106 0.13 -9.88 11.61
N TYR A 107 -0.88 -10.70 11.36
CA TYR A 107 -1.89 -11.05 12.35
C TYR A 107 -1.30 -11.79 13.57
N ARG A 108 -0.33 -12.66 13.36
CA ARG A 108 0.31 -13.47 14.41
C ARG A 108 1.40 -12.73 15.17
N HIS A 109 1.92 -11.63 14.61
CA HIS A 109 3.04 -10.86 15.15
C HIS A 109 2.66 -9.37 15.34
N PRO A 110 1.67 -9.07 16.22
CA PRO A 110 1.10 -7.72 16.33
C PRO A 110 2.10 -6.67 16.84
N LYS A 111 3.13 -7.08 17.57
CA LYS A 111 4.18 -6.15 18.06
C LYS A 111 5.08 -5.72 16.92
N GLU A 112 5.58 -6.67 16.15
CA GLU A 112 6.42 -6.44 14.98
C GLU A 112 5.65 -5.66 13.90
N ALA A 113 4.37 -5.98 13.70
CA ALA A 113 3.48 -5.26 12.80
C ALA A 113 3.31 -3.78 13.23
N ALA A 114 3.21 -3.50 14.53
CA ALA A 114 3.13 -2.13 15.04
C ALA A 114 4.44 -1.36 14.86
N GLU A 115 5.58 -1.99 15.07
CA GLU A 115 6.91 -1.39 14.83
C GLU A 115 7.10 -1.10 13.32
N MET A 116 6.68 -2.01 12.45
CA MET A 116 6.76 -1.86 11.00
C MET A 116 5.96 -0.63 10.53
N LYS A 117 4.71 -0.46 10.98
CA LYS A 117 3.89 0.71 10.68
C LYS A 117 4.54 2.02 11.13
N SER A 118 5.13 2.02 12.30
CA SER A 118 5.80 3.22 12.84
C SER A 118 7.02 3.61 11.99
N LYS A 119 7.79 2.63 11.52
CA LYS A 119 8.92 2.87 10.61
C LYS A 119 8.43 3.37 9.25
N ALA A 120 7.35 2.79 8.73
CA ALA A 120 6.71 3.21 7.50
C ALA A 120 6.29 4.69 7.54
N LEU A 121 5.57 5.10 8.60
CA LEU A 121 5.16 6.49 8.79
C LEU A 121 6.36 7.42 8.86
N LYS A 122 7.38 7.05 9.64
CA LYS A 122 8.61 7.85 9.74
C LYS A 122 9.25 8.07 8.37
N LYS A 123 9.40 7.00 7.58
CA LYS A 123 9.96 7.07 6.23
C LYS A 123 9.16 8.01 5.32
N VAL A 124 7.82 7.98 5.41
CA VAL A 124 6.96 8.87 4.62
C VAL A 124 7.18 10.33 5.01
N ILE A 125 7.16 10.64 6.30
CA ILE A 125 7.39 12.01 6.79
C ILE A 125 8.77 12.52 6.36
N GLU A 126 9.80 11.67 6.42
CA GLU A 126 11.16 12.05 6.10
C GLU A 126 11.42 12.21 4.59
N ASN A 127 10.67 11.52 3.70
CA ASN A 127 11.02 11.46 2.29
C ASN A 127 9.93 11.93 1.34
N TYR A 128 8.65 11.90 1.76
CA TYR A 128 7.51 12.13 0.86
C TYR A 128 6.58 13.25 1.32
N ASP A 129 6.98 14.03 2.34
CA ASP A 129 6.26 15.24 2.73
C ASP A 129 6.35 16.27 1.61
N ILE A 130 5.20 16.88 1.28
CA ILE A 130 5.10 17.81 0.13
C ILE A 130 6.02 19.00 0.27
N SER A 131 6.21 19.53 1.49
CA SER A 131 7.11 20.68 1.72
C SER A 131 8.54 20.32 1.32
N ARG A 132 9.01 19.13 1.73
CA ARG A 132 10.34 18.66 1.38
C ARG A 132 10.50 18.45 -0.14
N VAL A 133 9.49 17.86 -0.78
CA VAL A 133 9.50 17.67 -2.24
C VAL A 133 9.57 19.00 -2.96
N VAL A 134 8.84 20.01 -2.48
CA VAL A 134 8.89 21.39 -3.03
C VAL A 134 10.27 22.00 -2.85
N ASP A 135 10.86 21.91 -1.65
CA ASP A 135 12.20 22.43 -1.38
C ASP A 135 13.26 21.82 -2.31
N GLN A 136 13.24 20.50 -2.48
CA GLN A 136 14.13 19.80 -3.41
C GLN A 136 13.96 20.26 -4.87
N HIS A 137 12.74 20.56 -5.30
CA HIS A 137 12.51 21.10 -6.64
C HIS A 137 13.03 22.53 -6.79
N ILE A 138 12.87 23.37 -5.75
CA ILE A 138 13.42 24.72 -5.74
C ILE A 138 14.95 24.66 -5.86
N GLU A 139 15.61 23.88 -5.00
CA GLU A 139 17.07 23.70 -5.06
C GLU A 139 17.53 23.25 -6.46
N MET A 140 16.88 22.25 -7.04
CA MET A 140 17.20 21.77 -8.39
C MET A 140 17.05 22.86 -9.45
N PHE A 141 16.00 23.71 -9.38
CA PHE A 141 15.81 24.81 -10.32
C PHE A 141 16.85 25.91 -10.14
N GLU A 142 17.23 26.21 -8.90
CA GLU A 142 18.29 27.19 -8.60
C GLU A 142 19.63 26.73 -9.19
N GLU A 143 20.04 25.49 -8.95
CA GLU A 143 21.26 24.91 -9.54
C GLU A 143 21.28 24.98 -11.08
N LEU A 144 20.15 24.69 -11.73
CA LEU A 144 20.03 24.75 -13.19
C LEU A 144 20.09 26.18 -13.74
N THR A 145 19.77 27.19 -12.95
CA THR A 145 19.79 28.60 -13.36
C THR A 145 21.11 29.31 -13.04
N GLU A 146 21.78 28.95 -11.96
CA GLU A 146 23.11 29.48 -11.58
C GLU A 146 24.23 28.98 -12.47
N GLY A 147 24.05 27.86 -13.17
CA GLY A 147 25.01 27.28 -14.12
C GLY A 147 25.00 27.92 -15.51
N LYS A 148 24.32 29.07 -15.71
CA LYS A 148 24.32 29.88 -16.93
C LYS A 148 24.93 31.23 -16.67
#